data_afede839dbb757c94293268b6b871210
#
_entry.id   afede839dbb757c94293268b6b871210
#
_cell.length_a   1.000
_cell.length_b   1.000
_cell.length_c   1.000
_cell.angle_alpha   90.00
_cell.angle_beta   90.00
_cell.angle_gamma   90.00
#
_symmetry.space_group_name_H-M   'P 1'
#
loop_
_entity.id
_entity.type
_entity.pdbx_description
1 polymer ?
#
loop_
_entity_poly.entity_id
_entity_poly.type
_entity_poly.pdbx_seq_one_letter_code
_entity_poly.pdbx_strand_id
1 'polypeptide(L)'
;MPSIVIPAYNEANGIERCLRALLVDAVDNPVDNPVDNLMDNLVIVVVANACKDDTAARARAFGNGVIVIETEQGGKTNAVNLGERTLRARGLDLYPRLFLDGDIELLPGSLPAMLAAAQAGESPRIVAARPRFDASRSSLPVRLFYQGEAFNPYHRSGAPNGSGTFMVNAAGRARWDEFPAILADDSFVERRFAPSERATVAGATAIVRVPRTFTALRRISARKRLGAYELDKVAPPRADDRGSAGTFGVVARAMLPNPLHWPAFVLWAAVKSVERFESRAAARKQGTDRWQHDTTSRT
;
A
#
# COMPACT_ATOMS: atom_id res chain seq x y z
N MET A 1 -19.38 -8.27 -7.94
CA MET A 1 -18.28 -9.11 -7.40
C MET A 1 -17.01 -8.28 -7.35
N PRO A 2 -16.30 -8.18 -6.24
CA PRO A 2 -14.99 -7.51 -6.18
C PRO A 2 -13.86 -8.42 -6.66
N SER A 3 -12.75 -7.79 -7.11
CA SER A 3 -11.52 -8.50 -7.42
C SER A 3 -10.33 -7.95 -6.61
N ILE A 4 -9.36 -8.81 -6.31
CA ILE A 4 -8.15 -8.45 -5.56
C ILE A 4 -6.92 -8.85 -6.37
N VAL A 5 -5.96 -7.93 -6.49
CA VAL A 5 -4.65 -8.18 -7.12
C VAL A 5 -3.57 -8.01 -6.06
N ILE A 6 -2.79 -9.06 -5.84
CA ILE A 6 -1.73 -9.14 -4.83
C ILE A 6 -0.38 -9.39 -5.52
N PRO A 7 0.43 -8.36 -5.78
CA PRO A 7 1.81 -8.55 -6.19
C PRO A 7 2.64 -9.05 -5.00
N ALA A 8 3.37 -10.14 -5.17
CA ALA A 8 4.21 -10.71 -4.13
C ALA A 8 5.63 -10.97 -4.63
N TYR A 9 6.65 -10.61 -3.82
CA TYR A 9 8.05 -10.86 -4.11
C TYR A 9 8.78 -11.33 -2.85
N ASN A 10 9.12 -12.61 -2.76
CA ASN A 10 9.73 -13.22 -1.59
C ASN A 10 8.94 -12.92 -0.29
N GLU A 11 7.63 -13.22 -0.32
CA GLU A 11 6.69 -12.95 0.76
C GLU A 11 6.13 -14.23 1.38
N ALA A 12 6.89 -15.32 1.42
CA ALA A 12 6.41 -16.61 1.91
C ALA A 12 5.66 -16.52 3.26
N ASN A 13 6.17 -15.74 4.21
CA ASN A 13 5.50 -15.54 5.50
C ASN A 13 4.43 -14.44 5.48
N GLY A 14 4.57 -13.45 4.59
CA GLY A 14 3.62 -12.34 4.42
C GLY A 14 2.34 -12.80 3.77
N ILE A 15 2.46 -13.48 2.62
CA ILE A 15 1.33 -13.88 1.79
C ILE A 15 0.32 -14.76 2.53
N GLU A 16 0.82 -15.67 3.38
CA GLU A 16 -0.05 -16.55 4.16
C GLU A 16 -0.91 -15.76 5.16
N ARG A 17 -0.32 -14.79 5.87
CA ARG A 17 -1.05 -13.90 6.79
C ARG A 17 -2.01 -12.98 6.04
N CYS A 18 -1.58 -12.41 4.92
CA CYS A 18 -2.39 -11.57 4.04
C CYS A 18 -3.66 -12.31 3.59
N LEU A 19 -3.50 -13.51 3.03
CA LEU A 19 -4.63 -14.32 2.56
C LEU A 19 -5.53 -14.78 3.70
N ARG A 20 -4.97 -15.23 4.84
CA ARG A 20 -5.78 -15.59 6.01
C ARG A 20 -6.64 -14.42 6.50
N ALA A 21 -6.06 -13.22 6.57
CA ALA A 21 -6.78 -12.01 7.00
C ALA A 21 -7.94 -11.67 6.05
N LEU A 22 -7.74 -11.79 4.74
CA LEU A 22 -8.81 -11.61 3.75
C LEU A 22 -9.94 -12.64 3.88
N LEU A 23 -9.56 -13.89 4.18
CA LEU A 23 -10.52 -15.01 4.26
C LEU A 23 -11.33 -15.00 5.55
N VAL A 24 -10.80 -14.49 6.65
CA VAL A 24 -11.55 -14.31 7.92
C VAL A 24 -12.72 -13.35 7.71
N ASP A 25 -12.51 -12.23 7.03
CA ASP A 25 -13.59 -11.28 6.70
C ASP A 25 -14.69 -11.92 5.83
N ALA A 26 -14.36 -12.98 5.12
CA ALA A 26 -15.29 -13.68 4.24
C ALA A 26 -16.13 -14.76 4.97
N VAL A 27 -15.63 -15.28 6.12
CA VAL A 27 -16.26 -16.37 6.86
C VAL A 27 -17.04 -15.86 8.08
N ASP A 28 -16.55 -14.80 8.75
CA ASP A 28 -17.06 -14.38 10.07
C ASP A 28 -18.16 -13.28 10.02
N ASN A 29 -18.81 -13.06 8.87
CA ASN A 29 -19.91 -12.10 8.80
C ASN A 29 -21.28 -12.80 8.65
N PRO A 30 -21.83 -13.41 9.73
CA PRO A 30 -23.13 -14.08 9.72
C PRO A 30 -24.28 -13.08 10.00
N VAL A 31 -24.26 -11.90 9.44
CA VAL A 31 -25.34 -10.93 9.61
C VAL A 31 -26.19 -10.90 8.33
N ASP A 32 -27.50 -11.02 8.50
CA ASP A 32 -28.59 -11.01 7.52
C ASP A 32 -28.51 -9.94 6.39
N ASN A 33 -27.43 -9.94 5.63
CA ASN A 33 -27.19 -9.00 4.54
C ASN A 33 -26.71 -9.76 3.29
N PRO A 34 -27.13 -9.38 2.06
CA PRO A 34 -26.82 -10.12 0.82
C PRO A 34 -25.33 -10.18 0.43
N VAL A 35 -24.42 -9.93 1.37
CA VAL A 35 -22.97 -10.17 1.27
C VAL A 35 -22.58 -11.57 1.77
N ASP A 36 -23.59 -12.42 2.11
CA ASP A 36 -23.45 -13.72 2.79
C ASP A 36 -22.65 -14.79 2.03
N ASN A 37 -22.16 -14.47 0.82
CA ASN A 37 -21.26 -15.33 0.06
C ASN A 37 -20.08 -14.51 -0.50
N LEU A 38 -19.42 -13.70 0.34
CA LEU A 38 -18.26 -12.92 -0.09
C LEU A 38 -17.16 -13.82 -0.69
N MET A 39 -17.01 -15.06 -0.17
CA MET A 39 -16.06 -16.06 -0.69
C MET A 39 -16.42 -16.57 -2.07
N ASP A 40 -17.69 -16.88 -2.30
CA ASP A 40 -18.15 -17.38 -3.61
C ASP A 40 -18.13 -16.26 -4.66
N ASN A 41 -18.04 -15.01 -4.19
CA ASN A 41 -18.10 -13.81 -5.02
C ASN A 41 -16.80 -12.98 -5.03
N LEU A 42 -15.72 -13.46 -4.44
CA LEU A 42 -14.43 -12.77 -4.38
C LEU A 42 -13.40 -13.44 -5.28
N VAL A 43 -12.79 -12.69 -6.19
CA VAL A 43 -11.71 -13.19 -7.04
C VAL A 43 -10.38 -12.64 -6.56
N ILE A 44 -9.49 -13.53 -6.14
CA ILE A 44 -8.13 -13.18 -5.67
C ILE A 44 -7.10 -13.66 -6.69
N VAL A 45 -6.24 -12.76 -7.15
CA VAL A 45 -5.08 -13.09 -7.99
C VAL A 45 -3.80 -12.72 -7.24
N VAL A 46 -2.97 -13.72 -6.95
CA VAL A 46 -1.62 -13.55 -6.42
C VAL A 46 -0.63 -13.68 -7.56
N VAL A 47 0.22 -12.68 -7.74
CA VAL A 47 1.30 -12.73 -8.73
C VAL A 47 2.65 -12.80 -8.00
N ALA A 48 3.22 -14.00 -7.96
CA ALA A 48 4.56 -14.26 -7.43
C ALA A 48 5.58 -13.85 -8.51
N ASN A 49 6.17 -12.67 -8.34
CA ASN A 49 7.05 -12.10 -9.35
C ASN A 49 8.52 -12.26 -8.96
N ALA A 50 9.28 -13.01 -9.76
CA ALA A 50 10.70 -13.33 -9.55
C ALA A 50 11.02 -13.86 -8.12
N CYS A 51 10.08 -14.60 -7.51
CA CYS A 51 10.25 -15.19 -6.19
C CYS A 51 11.31 -16.30 -6.22
N LYS A 52 12.09 -16.36 -5.13
CA LYS A 52 13.09 -17.40 -4.87
C LYS A 52 12.76 -18.23 -3.62
N ASP A 53 11.61 -17.97 -3.02
CA ASP A 53 11.09 -18.63 -1.82
C ASP A 53 9.73 -19.31 -2.10
N ASP A 54 9.10 -19.86 -1.08
CA ASP A 54 7.85 -20.63 -1.17
C ASP A 54 6.60 -19.77 -1.37
N THR A 55 6.72 -18.48 -1.73
CA THR A 55 5.57 -17.55 -1.84
C THR A 55 4.43 -18.14 -2.69
N ALA A 56 4.74 -18.65 -3.88
CA ALA A 56 3.73 -19.19 -4.78
C ALA A 56 3.10 -20.48 -4.22
N ALA A 57 3.91 -21.38 -3.67
CA ALA A 57 3.41 -22.61 -3.07
C ALA A 57 2.47 -22.35 -1.89
N ARG A 58 2.82 -21.41 -1.01
CA ARG A 58 1.98 -21.00 0.12
C ARG A 58 0.68 -20.35 -0.32
N ALA A 59 0.71 -19.53 -1.38
CA ALA A 59 -0.51 -18.95 -1.92
C ALA A 59 -1.44 -20.03 -2.52
N ARG A 60 -0.90 -21.02 -3.23
CA ARG A 60 -1.69 -22.15 -3.78
C ARG A 60 -2.33 -23.02 -2.72
N ALA A 61 -1.75 -23.10 -1.53
CA ALA A 61 -2.30 -23.88 -0.41
C ALA A 61 -3.68 -23.37 0.07
N PHE A 62 -4.10 -22.17 -0.33
CA PHE A 62 -5.44 -21.63 -0.06
C PHE A 62 -6.52 -22.16 -1.01
N GLY A 63 -6.16 -23.01 -1.97
CA GLY A 63 -7.11 -23.71 -2.85
C GLY A 63 -7.61 -22.90 -4.03
N ASN A 64 -8.71 -23.34 -4.61
CA ASN A 64 -9.22 -22.84 -5.90
C ASN A 64 -9.77 -21.41 -5.86
N GLY A 65 -9.99 -20.83 -4.67
CA GLY A 65 -10.41 -19.43 -4.50
C GLY A 65 -9.30 -18.41 -4.80
N VAL A 66 -8.05 -18.87 -4.96
CA VAL A 66 -6.89 -18.02 -5.21
C VAL A 66 -6.20 -18.42 -6.53
N ILE A 67 -6.22 -17.52 -7.49
CA ILE A 67 -5.48 -17.69 -8.75
C ILE A 67 -4.03 -17.29 -8.50
N VAL A 68 -3.09 -18.22 -8.67
CA VAL A 68 -1.66 -17.95 -8.47
C VAL A 68 -0.93 -17.98 -9.81
N ILE A 69 -0.21 -16.90 -10.10
CA ILE A 69 0.61 -16.73 -11.29
C ILE A 69 2.06 -16.56 -10.87
N GLU A 70 2.97 -17.22 -11.54
CA GLU A 70 4.41 -17.03 -11.39
C GLU A 70 4.97 -16.34 -12.63
N THR A 71 5.92 -15.44 -12.43
CA THR A 71 6.66 -14.79 -13.51
C THR A 71 8.11 -14.57 -13.08
N GLU A 72 9.05 -14.76 -14.00
CA GLU A 72 10.47 -14.47 -13.80
C GLU A 72 10.74 -12.96 -13.92
N GLN A 73 9.86 -12.23 -14.57
CA GLN A 73 10.01 -10.79 -14.73
C GLN A 73 9.65 -10.08 -13.43
N GLY A 74 10.66 -9.58 -12.73
CA GLY A 74 10.49 -8.79 -11.49
C GLY A 74 9.85 -7.42 -11.74
N GLY A 75 9.29 -6.85 -10.68
CA GLY A 75 8.69 -5.50 -10.67
C GLY A 75 7.26 -5.51 -10.18
N LYS A 76 6.97 -4.66 -9.17
CA LYS A 76 5.61 -4.58 -8.59
C LYS A 76 4.57 -4.20 -9.63
N THR A 77 4.83 -3.17 -10.43
CA THR A 77 3.91 -2.72 -11.47
C THR A 77 3.71 -3.76 -12.59
N ASN A 78 4.78 -4.50 -12.95
CA ASN A 78 4.64 -5.62 -13.88
C ASN A 78 3.73 -6.72 -13.31
N ALA A 79 3.90 -7.08 -12.04
CA ALA A 79 3.06 -8.06 -11.37
C ALA A 79 1.59 -7.62 -11.32
N VAL A 80 1.32 -6.35 -10.97
CA VAL A 80 -0.03 -5.80 -10.97
C VAL A 80 -0.66 -5.86 -12.36
N ASN A 81 0.06 -5.39 -13.40
CA ASN A 81 -0.42 -5.43 -14.79
C ASN A 81 -0.71 -6.87 -15.24
N LEU A 82 0.16 -7.83 -14.90
CA LEU A 82 -0.05 -9.25 -15.23
C LEU A 82 -1.30 -9.81 -14.52
N GLY A 83 -1.50 -9.47 -13.25
CA GLY A 83 -2.71 -9.85 -12.51
C GLY A 83 -3.99 -9.31 -13.16
N GLU A 84 -3.99 -8.04 -13.54
CA GLU A 84 -5.14 -7.42 -14.22
C GLU A 84 -5.38 -8.00 -15.62
N ARG A 85 -4.32 -8.25 -16.40
CA ARG A 85 -4.46 -8.93 -17.71
C ARG A 85 -5.06 -10.31 -17.55
N THR A 86 -4.64 -11.05 -16.52
CA THR A 86 -5.20 -12.39 -16.24
C THR A 86 -6.68 -12.32 -15.87
N LEU A 87 -7.09 -11.37 -15.04
CA LEU A 87 -8.51 -11.15 -14.71
C LEU A 87 -9.33 -10.89 -15.98
N ARG A 88 -8.88 -9.98 -16.84
CA ARG A 88 -9.55 -9.67 -18.13
C ARG A 88 -9.64 -10.88 -19.05
N ALA A 89 -8.54 -11.59 -19.23
CA ALA A 89 -8.49 -12.77 -20.09
C ALA A 89 -9.42 -13.90 -19.64
N ARG A 90 -9.74 -13.96 -18.34
CA ARG A 90 -10.66 -14.95 -17.75
C ARG A 90 -12.12 -14.45 -17.65
N GLY A 91 -12.44 -13.26 -18.14
CA GLY A 91 -13.77 -12.67 -17.98
C GLY A 91 -14.09 -12.25 -16.53
N LEU A 92 -13.07 -12.08 -15.70
CA LEU A 92 -13.16 -11.73 -14.28
C LEU A 92 -12.74 -10.27 -14.01
N ASP A 93 -12.97 -9.36 -14.97
CA ASP A 93 -12.66 -7.94 -14.86
C ASP A 93 -13.69 -7.21 -13.98
N LEU A 94 -13.72 -7.59 -12.71
CA LEU A 94 -14.75 -7.23 -11.74
C LEU A 94 -14.32 -6.06 -10.84
N TYR A 95 -15.28 -5.26 -10.40
CA TYR A 95 -15.09 -4.08 -9.56
C TYR A 95 -16.08 -4.03 -8.39
N PRO A 96 -15.72 -3.37 -7.27
CA PRO A 96 -14.47 -2.66 -7.01
C PRO A 96 -13.25 -3.57 -7.03
N ARG A 97 -12.07 -3.01 -7.35
CA ARG A 97 -10.80 -3.74 -7.35
C ARG A 97 -9.90 -3.26 -6.24
N LEU A 98 -9.48 -4.21 -5.40
CA LEU A 98 -8.48 -4.00 -4.36
C LEU A 98 -7.08 -4.34 -4.89
N PHE A 99 -6.15 -3.44 -4.71
CA PHE A 99 -4.71 -3.66 -4.84
C PHE A 99 -4.14 -3.76 -3.43
N LEU A 100 -3.47 -4.87 -3.12
CA LEU A 100 -3.01 -5.19 -1.78
C LEU A 100 -1.60 -5.76 -1.83
N ASP A 101 -0.66 -5.19 -1.09
CA ASP A 101 0.69 -5.74 -0.98
C ASP A 101 0.68 -7.07 -0.21
N GLY A 102 1.50 -8.04 -0.65
CA GLY A 102 1.48 -9.41 -0.14
C GLY A 102 1.92 -9.59 1.32
N ASP A 103 2.42 -8.52 1.95
CA ASP A 103 2.83 -8.48 3.37
C ASP A 103 1.85 -7.72 4.29
N ILE A 104 0.75 -7.22 3.74
CA ILE A 104 -0.26 -6.44 4.47
C ILE A 104 -1.37 -7.35 5.01
N GLU A 105 -1.77 -7.10 6.24
CA GLU A 105 -2.91 -7.75 6.88
C GLU A 105 -4.04 -6.73 7.10
N LEU A 106 -5.20 -6.99 6.54
CA LEU A 106 -6.40 -6.24 6.86
C LEU A 106 -7.01 -6.76 8.17
N LEU A 107 -7.38 -5.87 9.08
CA LEU A 107 -8.11 -6.28 10.27
C LEU A 107 -9.55 -6.71 9.92
N PRO A 108 -10.16 -7.60 10.70
CA PRO A 108 -11.55 -8.02 10.51
C PRO A 108 -12.50 -6.82 10.33
N GLY A 109 -13.43 -6.92 9.38
CA GLY A 109 -14.35 -5.86 8.99
C GLY A 109 -13.79 -4.81 8.02
N SER A 110 -12.47 -4.84 7.74
CA SER A 110 -11.84 -3.83 6.87
C SER A 110 -12.24 -3.99 5.41
N LEU A 111 -12.25 -5.22 4.88
CA LEU A 111 -12.61 -5.47 3.48
C LEU A 111 -14.07 -5.08 3.19
N PRO A 112 -15.08 -5.49 3.96
CA PRO A 112 -16.46 -5.05 3.78
C PRO A 112 -16.61 -3.52 3.86
N ALA A 113 -15.94 -2.86 4.81
CA ALA A 113 -16.00 -1.40 4.94
C ALA A 113 -15.41 -0.69 3.71
N MET A 114 -14.29 -1.20 3.16
CA MET A 114 -13.70 -0.66 1.94
C MET A 114 -14.59 -0.90 0.71
N LEU A 115 -15.22 -2.07 0.61
CA LEU A 115 -16.17 -2.39 -0.46
C LEU A 115 -17.35 -1.42 -0.45
N ALA A 116 -18.01 -1.23 0.70
CA ALA A 116 -19.11 -0.30 0.85
C ALA A 116 -18.70 1.14 0.47
N ALA A 117 -17.53 1.58 0.92
CA ALA A 117 -17.02 2.91 0.61
C ALA A 117 -16.68 3.11 -0.88
N ALA A 118 -16.13 2.09 -1.54
CA ALA A 118 -15.80 2.15 -2.96
C ALA A 118 -17.05 2.10 -3.87
N GLN A 119 -18.13 1.46 -3.40
CA GLN A 119 -19.42 1.36 -4.11
C GLN A 119 -20.36 2.54 -3.83
N ALA A 120 -20.00 3.46 -2.96
CA ALA A 120 -20.83 4.61 -2.59
C ALA A 120 -20.92 5.64 -3.74
N GLY A 121 -21.68 5.30 -4.79
CA GLY A 121 -21.94 6.12 -5.98
C GLY A 121 -21.12 5.69 -7.20
N GLU A 122 -21.50 6.28 -8.35
CA GLU A 122 -20.92 5.94 -9.66
C GLU A 122 -19.70 6.79 -10.04
N SER A 123 -19.48 7.92 -9.37
CA SER A 123 -18.33 8.80 -9.62
C SER A 123 -17.01 8.08 -9.32
N PRO A 124 -15.92 8.41 -10.06
CA PRO A 124 -14.61 7.85 -9.81
C PRO A 124 -14.20 7.98 -8.35
N ARG A 125 -13.78 6.88 -7.73
CA ARG A 125 -13.46 6.83 -6.30
C ARG A 125 -12.26 5.92 -6.04
N ILE A 126 -11.41 6.37 -5.11
CA ILE A 126 -10.35 5.57 -4.52
C ILE A 126 -10.44 5.63 -3.00
N VAL A 127 -10.36 4.46 -2.38
CA VAL A 127 -10.40 4.32 -0.92
C VAL A 127 -9.23 3.49 -0.42
N ALA A 128 -8.78 3.74 0.80
CA ALA A 128 -7.73 2.96 1.45
C ALA A 128 -8.07 2.68 2.91
N ALA A 129 -7.54 1.59 3.45
CA ALA A 129 -7.56 1.34 4.88
C ALA A 129 -6.58 2.28 5.61
N ARG A 130 -6.84 2.56 6.88
CA ARG A 130 -5.92 3.34 7.72
C ARG A 130 -4.70 2.48 8.07
N PRO A 131 -3.46 2.94 7.86
CA PRO A 131 -2.29 2.18 8.26
C PRO A 131 -2.14 2.18 9.79
N ARG A 132 -1.86 1.00 10.35
CA ARG A 132 -1.39 0.79 11.71
C ARG A 132 0.02 0.21 11.64
N PHE A 133 1.01 1.02 12.00
CA PHE A 133 2.41 0.62 11.94
C PHE A 133 2.76 -0.32 13.09
N ASP A 134 3.15 -1.56 12.78
CA ASP A 134 3.66 -2.52 13.74
C ASP A 134 5.19 -2.41 13.82
N ALA A 135 5.67 -1.72 14.85
CA ALA A 135 7.07 -1.55 15.17
C ALA A 135 7.53 -2.43 16.35
N SER A 136 6.74 -3.43 16.76
CA SER A 136 7.00 -4.28 17.94
C SER A 136 8.37 -4.96 17.89
N ARG A 137 8.82 -5.36 16.69
CA ARG A 137 10.09 -6.04 16.44
C ARG A 137 11.21 -5.09 15.98
N SER A 138 10.99 -3.77 16.03
CA SER A 138 11.93 -2.78 15.52
C SER A 138 12.85 -2.23 16.62
N SER A 139 14.03 -1.78 16.21
CA SER A 139 14.97 -1.05 17.07
C SER A 139 14.36 0.25 17.57
N LEU A 140 14.82 0.75 18.72
CA LEU A 140 14.31 1.97 19.33
C LEU A 140 14.28 3.17 18.37
N PRO A 141 15.29 3.46 17.55
CA PRO A 141 15.22 4.56 16.58
C PRO A 141 14.08 4.39 15.56
N VAL A 142 13.82 3.17 15.09
CA VAL A 142 12.70 2.92 14.17
C VAL A 142 11.36 3.11 14.86
N ARG A 143 11.23 2.64 16.10
CA ARG A 143 10.00 2.81 16.91
C ARG A 143 9.69 4.29 17.12
N LEU A 144 10.68 5.08 17.50
CA LEU A 144 10.54 6.53 17.68
C LEU A 144 10.19 7.24 16.38
N PHE A 145 10.81 6.85 15.24
CA PHE A 145 10.48 7.41 13.95
C PHE A 145 9.01 7.16 13.58
N TYR A 146 8.52 5.92 13.71
CA TYR A 146 7.13 5.59 13.38
C TYR A 146 6.12 6.13 14.39
N GLN A 147 6.52 6.39 15.63
CA GLN A 147 5.69 7.17 16.56
C GLN A 147 5.46 8.60 16.02
N GLY A 148 6.48 9.25 15.45
CA GLY A 148 6.31 10.54 14.76
C GLY A 148 5.51 10.42 13.47
N GLU A 149 5.77 9.39 12.67
CA GLU A 149 5.09 9.15 11.40
C GLU A 149 3.57 8.91 11.60
N ALA A 150 3.13 8.38 12.72
CA ALA A 150 1.73 8.20 13.06
C ALA A 150 0.94 9.53 13.14
N PHE A 151 1.62 10.67 13.36
CA PHE A 151 1.02 12.01 13.31
C PHE A 151 1.05 12.65 11.92
N ASN A 152 1.69 12.02 10.95
CA ASN A 152 1.75 12.53 9.58
C ASN A 152 0.34 12.51 8.95
N PRO A 153 -0.18 13.67 8.51
CA PRO A 153 -1.52 13.76 7.94
C PRO A 153 -1.70 12.91 6.67
N TYR A 154 -0.62 12.62 5.94
CA TYR A 154 -0.66 11.74 4.77
C TYR A 154 -1.33 10.39 5.05
N HIS A 155 -1.10 9.80 6.23
CA HIS A 155 -1.66 8.50 6.59
C HIS A 155 -3.12 8.56 7.08
N ARG A 156 -3.69 9.75 7.17
CA ARG A 156 -5.06 9.98 7.70
C ARG A 156 -6.02 10.58 6.69
N SER A 157 -5.51 11.09 5.58
CA SER A 157 -6.28 11.82 4.59
C SER A 157 -6.09 11.25 3.20
N GLY A 158 -7.16 10.73 2.63
CA GLY A 158 -7.16 10.27 1.25
C GLY A 158 -6.67 8.83 1.05
N ALA A 159 -6.42 8.49 -0.19
CA ALA A 159 -5.96 7.18 -0.65
C ALA A 159 -5.22 7.34 -1.99
N PRO A 160 -4.16 6.57 -2.23
CA PRO A 160 -3.43 5.73 -1.27
C PRO A 160 -2.77 6.56 -0.15
N ASN A 161 -2.48 5.93 0.98
CA ASN A 161 -1.99 6.63 2.18
C ASN A 161 -0.79 5.91 2.84
N GLY A 162 -0.10 5.05 2.08
CA GLY A 162 1.03 4.26 2.57
C GLY A 162 0.64 3.06 3.42
N SER A 163 -0.63 2.62 3.35
CA SER A 163 -1.11 1.40 4.00
C SER A 163 -0.77 0.11 3.24
N GLY A 164 -0.17 0.21 2.03
CA GLY A 164 0.04 -0.94 1.14
C GLY A 164 -1.25 -1.50 0.55
N THR A 165 -2.34 -0.71 0.62
CA THR A 165 -3.64 -1.12 0.08
C THR A 165 -4.43 0.07 -0.43
N PHE A 166 -5.11 -0.11 -1.55
CA PHE A 166 -6.14 0.80 -2.04
C PHE A 166 -7.15 0.06 -2.91
N MET A 167 -8.37 0.56 -2.92
CA MET A 167 -9.46 0.00 -3.71
C MET A 167 -10.07 1.08 -4.61
N VAL A 168 -10.37 0.72 -5.84
CA VAL A 168 -10.99 1.62 -6.83
C VAL A 168 -12.26 1.02 -7.39
N ASN A 169 -13.26 1.86 -7.66
CA ASN A 169 -14.42 1.46 -8.44
C ASN A 169 -14.12 1.43 -9.96
N ALA A 170 -15.03 0.93 -10.77
CA ALA A 170 -14.85 0.80 -12.21
C ALA A 170 -14.52 2.14 -12.88
N ALA A 171 -15.27 3.21 -12.56
CA ALA A 171 -15.05 4.55 -13.08
C ALA A 171 -13.67 5.11 -12.69
N GLY A 172 -13.21 4.83 -11.48
CA GLY A 172 -11.86 5.20 -11.02
C GLY A 172 -10.77 4.44 -11.78
N ARG A 173 -10.92 3.11 -11.94
CA ARG A 173 -9.93 2.29 -12.66
C ARG A 173 -9.82 2.66 -14.15
N ALA A 174 -10.85 3.13 -14.77
CA ALA A 174 -10.85 3.56 -16.18
C ALA A 174 -9.94 4.78 -16.46
N ARG A 175 -9.35 5.41 -15.43
CA ARG A 175 -8.49 6.59 -15.60
C ARG A 175 -7.05 6.30 -16.04
N TRP A 176 -6.66 5.05 -16.12
CA TRP A 176 -5.35 4.65 -16.64
C TRP A 176 -5.42 3.27 -17.30
N ASP A 177 -4.54 3.03 -18.24
CA ASP A 177 -4.42 1.74 -18.93
C ASP A 177 -3.62 0.75 -18.10
N GLU A 178 -2.29 0.76 -18.22
CA GLU A 178 -1.36 -0.03 -17.43
C GLU A 178 -0.53 0.83 -16.50
N PHE A 179 -0.07 0.23 -15.40
CA PHE A 179 0.89 0.88 -14.53
C PHE A 179 2.22 1.02 -15.25
N PRO A 180 2.81 2.20 -15.29
CA PRO A 180 4.16 2.39 -15.84
C PRO A 180 5.20 1.67 -14.97
N ALA A 181 6.35 1.35 -15.54
CA ALA A 181 7.46 0.69 -14.83
C ALA A 181 8.17 1.67 -13.88
N ILE A 182 7.53 2.00 -12.74
CA ILE A 182 8.01 2.94 -11.72
C ILE A 182 7.93 2.32 -10.33
N LEU A 183 8.65 2.91 -9.37
CA LEU A 183 8.64 2.47 -7.97
C LEU A 183 7.47 3.03 -7.15
N ALA A 184 6.88 4.14 -7.57
CA ALA A 184 5.83 4.86 -6.84
C ALA A 184 4.45 4.61 -7.47
N ASP A 185 4.05 3.36 -7.58
CA ASP A 185 2.76 2.93 -8.13
C ASP A 185 1.56 3.54 -7.38
N ASP A 186 1.59 3.57 -6.06
CA ASP A 186 0.58 4.19 -5.21
C ASP A 186 0.39 5.67 -5.56
N SER A 187 1.49 6.42 -5.63
CA SER A 187 1.45 7.85 -5.94
C SER A 187 1.06 8.11 -7.39
N PHE A 188 1.37 7.20 -8.32
CA PHE A 188 0.88 7.26 -9.69
C PHE A 188 -0.65 7.23 -9.74
N VAL A 189 -1.23 6.30 -9.00
CA VAL A 189 -2.70 6.18 -8.89
C VAL A 189 -3.28 7.41 -8.17
N GLU A 190 -2.67 7.83 -7.06
CA GLU A 190 -3.11 9.02 -6.31
C GLU A 190 -3.30 10.23 -7.22
N ARG A 191 -2.35 10.49 -8.13
CA ARG A 191 -2.41 11.62 -9.07
C ARG A 191 -3.53 11.52 -10.12
N ARG A 192 -4.23 10.39 -10.24
CA ARG A 192 -5.40 10.21 -11.12
C ARG A 192 -6.71 10.67 -10.51
N PHE A 193 -6.72 10.98 -9.20
CA PHE A 193 -7.92 11.36 -8.47
C PHE A 193 -7.79 12.76 -7.88
N ALA A 194 -8.89 13.53 -7.88
CA ALA A 194 -8.99 14.76 -7.13
C ALA A 194 -9.02 14.47 -5.61
N PRO A 195 -8.61 15.39 -4.73
CA PRO A 195 -8.67 15.18 -3.29
C PRO A 195 -10.05 14.78 -2.75
N SER A 196 -11.14 15.25 -3.36
CA SER A 196 -12.52 14.91 -3.02
C SER A 196 -12.93 13.48 -3.39
N GLU A 197 -12.18 12.83 -4.29
CA GLU A 197 -12.42 11.46 -4.75
C GLU A 197 -11.63 10.41 -3.95
N ARG A 198 -10.76 10.87 -3.04
CA ARG A 198 -9.88 10.04 -2.21
C ARG A 198 -10.43 9.94 -0.79
N ALA A 199 -10.47 8.75 -0.21
CA ALA A 199 -10.89 8.58 1.18
C ALA A 199 -10.09 7.52 1.93
N THR A 200 -9.74 7.82 3.19
CA THR A 200 -9.37 6.80 4.17
C THR A 200 -10.64 6.30 4.85
N VAL A 201 -10.91 5.00 4.78
CA VAL A 201 -12.16 4.42 5.27
C VAL A 201 -12.13 4.31 6.79
N ALA A 202 -13.11 4.91 7.46
CA ALA A 202 -13.33 4.70 8.89
C ALA A 202 -13.72 3.24 9.13
N GLY A 203 -13.10 2.58 10.11
CA GLY A 203 -13.34 1.16 10.39
C GLY A 203 -12.50 0.18 9.57
N ALA A 204 -11.78 0.63 8.53
CA ALA A 204 -10.82 -0.21 7.82
C ALA A 204 -9.39 0.06 8.31
N THR A 205 -8.68 -0.99 8.70
CA THR A 205 -7.29 -0.90 9.22
C THR A 205 -6.40 -1.92 8.54
N ALA A 206 -5.25 -1.46 8.06
CA ALA A 206 -4.19 -2.30 7.50
C ALA A 206 -2.98 -2.32 8.44
N ILE A 207 -2.51 -3.50 8.82
CA ILE A 207 -1.29 -3.68 9.59
C ILE A 207 -0.10 -3.59 8.64
N VAL A 208 0.74 -2.60 8.87
CA VAL A 208 1.97 -2.36 8.12
C VAL A 208 3.16 -2.69 9.00
N ARG A 209 3.83 -3.82 8.73
CA ARG A 209 5.07 -4.14 9.45
C ARG A 209 6.19 -3.24 8.98
N VAL A 210 6.83 -2.58 9.93
CA VAL A 210 7.88 -1.61 9.62
C VAL A 210 9.27 -2.24 9.75
N PRO A 211 10.31 -1.63 9.14
CA PRO A 211 11.67 -2.16 9.18
C PRO A 211 12.16 -2.41 10.59
N ARG A 212 12.95 -3.47 10.78
CA ARG A 212 13.53 -3.78 12.10
C ARG A 212 14.70 -2.88 12.46
N THR A 213 15.48 -2.45 11.48
CA THR A 213 16.72 -1.68 11.70
C THR A 213 16.63 -0.29 11.09
N PHE A 214 17.39 0.64 11.66
CA PHE A 214 17.48 2.01 11.14
C PHE A 214 18.10 2.06 9.74
N THR A 215 19.03 1.16 9.45
CA THR A 215 19.62 1.03 8.09
C THR A 215 18.57 0.64 7.06
N ALA A 216 17.71 -0.34 7.39
CA ALA A 216 16.61 -0.74 6.51
C ALA A 216 15.59 0.41 6.31
N LEU A 217 15.25 1.15 7.38
CA LEU A 217 14.42 2.36 7.28
C LEU A 217 15.02 3.36 6.28
N ARG A 218 16.32 3.64 6.38
CA ARG A 218 17.00 4.56 5.46
C ARG A 218 16.96 4.09 4.00
N ARG A 219 17.13 2.79 3.76
CA ARG A 219 17.02 2.21 2.40
C ARG A 219 15.62 2.38 1.82
N ILE A 220 14.58 2.11 2.61
CA ILE A 220 13.18 2.32 2.19
C ILE A 220 12.92 3.79 1.87
N SER A 221 13.38 4.70 2.71
CA SER A 221 13.25 6.13 2.47
C SER A 221 13.96 6.58 1.18
N ALA A 222 15.15 6.05 0.90
CA ALA A 222 15.86 6.33 -0.34
C ALA A 222 15.08 5.83 -1.57
N ARG A 223 14.54 4.61 -1.50
CA ARG A 223 13.71 4.04 -2.56
C ARG A 223 12.45 4.86 -2.82
N LYS A 224 11.74 5.29 -1.76
CA LYS A 224 10.55 6.16 -1.89
C LYS A 224 10.87 7.47 -2.60
N ARG A 225 12.02 8.08 -2.31
CA ARG A 225 12.46 9.31 -2.99
C ARG A 225 12.76 9.11 -4.47
N LEU A 226 13.44 7.99 -4.80
CA LEU A 226 13.71 7.64 -6.20
C LEU A 226 12.40 7.46 -6.97
N GLY A 227 11.44 6.73 -6.37
CA GLY A 227 10.12 6.54 -6.95
C GLY A 227 9.37 7.85 -7.17
N ALA A 228 9.44 8.81 -6.23
CA ALA A 228 8.84 10.12 -6.42
C ALA A 228 9.46 10.89 -7.59
N TYR A 229 10.79 10.81 -7.76
CA TYR A 229 11.48 11.45 -8.88
C TYR A 229 11.13 10.80 -10.23
N GLU A 230 11.04 9.46 -10.30
CA GLU A 230 10.59 8.75 -11.50
C GLU A 230 9.15 9.13 -11.85
N LEU A 231 8.30 9.23 -10.83
CA LEU A 231 6.89 9.59 -11.00
C LEU A 231 6.72 10.99 -11.59
N ASP A 232 7.49 11.99 -11.13
CA ASP A 232 7.39 13.37 -11.63
C ASP A 232 7.67 13.49 -13.14
N LYS A 233 8.40 12.51 -13.72
CA LYS A 233 8.67 12.46 -15.17
C LYS A 233 7.49 11.89 -15.98
N VAL A 234 6.72 10.97 -15.42
CA VAL A 234 5.65 10.24 -16.13
C VAL A 234 4.24 10.74 -15.78
N ALA A 235 4.08 11.32 -14.61
CA ALA A 235 2.82 11.86 -14.13
C ALA A 235 3.10 13.06 -13.21
N PRO A 236 3.18 14.30 -13.72
CA PRO A 236 3.43 15.46 -12.89
C PRO A 236 2.33 15.65 -11.84
N PRO A 237 2.66 16.26 -10.67
CA PRO A 237 1.67 16.51 -9.62
C PRO A 237 0.53 17.38 -10.15
N ARG A 238 -0.67 17.13 -9.65
CA ARG A 238 -1.84 17.95 -9.94
C ARG A 238 -1.71 19.32 -9.28
N ALA A 239 -2.28 20.33 -9.89
CA ALA A 239 -2.28 21.70 -9.34
C ALA A 239 -3.03 21.82 -8.00
N ASP A 240 -4.00 20.92 -7.75
CA ASP A 240 -4.80 20.86 -6.53
C ASP A 240 -4.19 19.92 -5.46
N ASP A 241 -3.10 19.21 -5.76
CA ASP A 241 -2.40 18.39 -4.77
C ASP A 241 -1.68 19.32 -3.77
N ARG A 242 -2.10 19.22 -2.51
CA ARG A 242 -1.36 19.84 -1.40
C ARG A 242 -0.05 19.06 -1.24
N GLY A 243 1.04 19.62 -1.73
CA GLY A 243 2.37 19.05 -1.51
C GLY A 243 2.63 18.85 -0.02
N SER A 244 3.74 18.19 0.33
CA SER A 244 4.18 17.98 1.72
C SER A 244 4.48 19.30 2.49
N ALA A 245 4.23 20.45 1.87
CA ALA A 245 4.31 21.75 2.50
C ALA A 245 3.31 21.83 3.65
N GLY A 246 3.82 22.00 4.88
CA GLY A 246 2.99 22.04 6.09
C GLY A 246 2.98 20.76 6.93
N THR A 247 3.35 19.59 6.39
CA THR A 247 3.41 18.34 7.15
C THR A 247 4.24 18.48 8.44
N PHE A 248 5.40 19.14 8.35
CA PHE A 248 6.25 19.39 9.51
C PHE A 248 5.53 20.19 10.60
N GLY A 249 4.83 21.26 10.22
CA GLY A 249 4.06 22.08 11.17
C GLY A 249 2.90 21.33 11.82
N VAL A 250 2.22 20.46 11.07
CA VAL A 250 1.13 19.63 11.61
C VAL A 250 1.67 18.63 12.61
N VAL A 251 2.75 17.92 12.29
CA VAL A 251 3.38 16.95 13.20
C VAL A 251 3.94 17.66 14.44
N ALA A 252 4.61 18.82 14.28
CA ALA A 252 5.12 19.62 15.40
C ALA A 252 3.98 20.05 16.34
N ARG A 253 2.90 20.60 15.82
CA ARG A 253 1.74 21.01 16.64
C ARG A 253 1.10 19.85 17.40
N ALA A 254 1.12 18.66 16.82
CA ALA A 254 0.56 17.47 17.46
C ALA A 254 1.46 16.88 18.54
N MET A 255 2.79 16.98 18.39
CA MET A 255 3.74 16.28 19.28
C MET A 255 4.36 17.18 20.35
N LEU A 256 4.67 18.45 20.04
CA LEU A 256 5.39 19.35 20.96
C LEU A 256 4.66 19.65 22.28
N PRO A 257 3.31 19.69 22.34
CA PRO A 257 2.62 19.91 23.63
C PRO A 257 2.87 18.82 24.68
N ASN A 258 3.26 17.60 24.26
CA ASN A 258 3.56 16.50 25.17
C ASN A 258 5.07 16.18 25.16
N PRO A 259 5.82 16.46 26.26
CA PRO A 259 7.27 16.21 26.35
C PRO A 259 7.66 14.75 26.09
N LEU A 260 6.79 13.78 26.36
CA LEU A 260 7.03 12.37 26.08
C LEU A 260 7.21 12.07 24.58
N HIS A 261 6.71 12.94 23.72
CA HIS A 261 6.85 12.81 22.26
C HIS A 261 8.12 13.47 21.70
N TRP A 262 8.85 14.27 22.49
CA TRP A 262 10.01 15.01 21.98
C TRP A 262 11.12 14.13 21.40
N PRO A 263 11.52 13.02 22.02
CA PRO A 263 12.53 12.15 21.40
C PRO A 263 12.09 11.62 20.02
N ALA A 264 10.81 11.24 19.89
CA ALA A 264 10.24 10.78 18.64
C ALA A 264 10.16 11.91 17.59
N PHE A 265 9.76 13.11 18.00
CA PHE A 265 9.70 14.28 17.12
C PHE A 265 11.10 14.67 16.59
N VAL A 266 12.10 14.74 17.48
CA VAL A 266 13.47 15.09 17.10
C VAL A 266 14.02 14.09 16.10
N LEU A 267 13.86 12.79 16.36
CA LEU A 267 14.36 11.76 15.46
C LEU A 267 13.59 11.78 14.11
N TRP A 268 12.27 11.90 14.15
CA TRP A 268 11.44 12.02 12.95
C TRP A 268 11.86 13.23 12.10
N ALA A 269 12.03 14.39 12.72
CA ALA A 269 12.44 15.62 12.05
C ALA A 269 13.84 15.50 11.44
N ALA A 270 14.79 14.89 12.17
CA ALA A 270 16.14 14.64 11.67
C ALA A 270 16.13 13.73 10.45
N VAL A 271 15.41 12.60 10.51
CA VAL A 271 15.29 11.68 9.36
C VAL A 271 14.66 12.39 8.16
N LYS A 272 13.54 13.11 8.36
CA LYS A 272 12.87 13.85 7.27
C LYS A 272 13.74 14.98 6.69
N SER A 273 14.57 15.61 7.49
CA SER A 273 15.52 16.62 7.01
C SER A 273 16.63 16.01 6.16
N VAL A 274 17.20 14.89 6.60
CA VAL A 274 18.19 14.13 5.81
C VAL A 274 17.57 13.63 4.52
N GLU A 275 16.35 13.08 4.56
CA GLU A 275 15.60 12.66 3.37
C GLU A 275 15.45 13.79 2.35
N ARG A 276 15.09 15.00 2.80
CA ARG A 276 14.97 16.18 1.94
C ARG A 276 16.32 16.60 1.32
N PHE A 277 17.38 16.55 2.11
CA PHE A 277 18.72 16.88 1.63
C PHE A 277 19.20 15.88 0.57
N GLU A 278 19.08 14.58 0.86
CA GLU A 278 19.48 13.51 -0.05
C GLU A 278 18.64 13.50 -1.34
N SER A 279 17.35 13.80 -1.29
CA SER A 279 16.52 13.90 -2.51
C SER A 279 16.96 15.05 -3.40
N ARG A 280 17.35 16.21 -2.84
CA ARG A 280 17.91 17.32 -3.61
C ARG A 280 19.26 16.99 -4.22
N ALA A 281 20.09 16.24 -3.49
CA ALA A 281 21.40 15.78 -3.99
C ALA A 281 21.25 14.71 -5.09
N ALA A 282 20.31 13.78 -4.95
CA ALA A 282 20.02 12.74 -5.94
C ALA A 282 19.40 13.32 -7.23
N ALA A 283 18.55 14.33 -7.13
CA ALA A 283 18.03 15.05 -8.29
C ALA A 283 19.14 15.72 -9.12
N ARG A 284 20.29 16.03 -8.50
CA ARG A 284 21.48 16.58 -9.17
C ARG A 284 22.40 15.50 -9.75
N LYS A 285 22.34 14.28 -9.27
CA LYS A 285 23.16 13.14 -9.73
C LYS A 285 22.24 12.15 -10.45
N GLN A 286 22.22 12.17 -11.77
CA GLN A 286 21.62 11.12 -12.59
C GLN A 286 22.41 9.83 -12.40
N GLY A 287 21.93 8.89 -11.58
CA GLY A 287 22.64 7.64 -11.29
C GLY A 287 21.72 6.57 -10.70
N THR A 288 21.63 5.54 -11.41
CA THR A 288 20.82 4.35 -11.42
C THR A 288 21.23 3.33 -10.37
N ASP A 289 20.41 3.16 -9.33
CA ASP A 289 20.40 1.89 -8.59
C ASP A 289 18.95 1.51 -8.25
N ARG A 290 18.40 0.56 -9.01
CA ARG A 290 16.94 0.43 -9.20
C ARG A 290 16.21 -0.44 -8.19
N TRP A 291 16.88 -1.23 -7.31
CA TRP A 291 16.14 -2.19 -6.50
C TRP A 291 16.81 -2.51 -5.16
N GLN A 292 16.27 -1.99 -4.06
CA GLN A 292 16.64 -2.42 -2.72
C GLN A 292 15.38 -2.77 -1.91
N HIS A 293 15.18 -4.05 -1.61
CA HIS A 293 14.12 -4.54 -0.73
C HIS A 293 14.54 -4.49 0.75
N ASP A 294 13.56 -4.21 1.62
CA ASP A 294 13.72 -4.54 3.03
C ASP A 294 13.39 -6.03 3.24
N THR A 295 14.38 -6.78 3.68
CA THR A 295 14.21 -8.19 4.06
C THR A 295 13.93 -8.35 5.55
N THR A 296 14.03 -7.29 6.36
CA THR A 296 13.95 -7.38 7.82
C THR A 296 12.51 -7.36 8.36
N SER A 297 11.56 -6.80 7.64
CA SER A 297 10.14 -6.79 8.00
C SER A 297 9.43 -8.11 7.70
N ARG A 298 10.06 -9.00 6.91
CA ARG A 298 9.47 -10.22 6.33
C ARG A 298 9.69 -11.50 7.15
N THR A 299 10.49 -11.45 8.24
CA THR A 299 10.79 -12.62 9.07
C THR A 299 10.04 -12.64 10.40
#